data_7dfb8de4bb81a5c32e5fb3a3ab0fab2e
#
_entry.id   7dfb8de4bb81a5c32e5fb3a3ab0fab2e
#
_cell.length_a   1.000
_cell.length_b   1.000
_cell.length_c   1.000
_cell.angle_alpha   90.00
_cell.angle_beta   90.00
_cell.angle_gamma   90.00
#
_symmetry.space_group_name_H-M   'P 1'
#
loop_
_entity.id
_entity.type
_entity.pdbx_description
1 polymer ?
#
loop_
_entity_poly.entity_id
_entity_poly.type
_entity_poly.pdbx_seq_one_letter_code
_entity_poly.pdbx_strand_id
1 'polypeptide(L)'
;DSGVHVIYSGLWQTPRSLAIAARDEDVDCIAASMMSNSHNVLVPNLIKSCREVGCGDIRINVGGIIPKEDVQDLLDAGVHQVFHTGTTMLDIVGAVSDAVTPYQEMGSSSARQSQLSRAISLCCEGKSTDHPKRRPDRIIGLTGSPGAGKSTLVAAMASELHAKGHKLAVVAFDPMSPITSGALLGDRLRVDFNVVDESVFYRSLAVIGEDYQYLPTILELLGGAGYERVVVETVGSGQSDVAIRDYVDSTTVVVVPGMGDSVQMDKAGILEIADTFVVNKADFAGEAKLVRELLDIATGRPIFETIATKGQGIIELVDHLFPSDS
;
A
#
# COMPACT_ATOMS: atom_id res chain seq x y z
N ASP A 1 -6.57 17.70 13.21
CA ASP A 1 -6.68 18.50 14.43
C ASP A 1 -7.36 17.76 15.60
N SER A 2 -8.03 16.63 15.37
CA SER A 2 -8.78 15.88 16.40
C SER A 2 -8.06 14.60 16.87
N GLY A 3 -6.81 14.39 16.49
CA GLY A 3 -6.03 13.21 16.87
C GLY A 3 -6.40 11.93 16.11
N VAL A 4 -7.26 12.00 15.10
CA VAL A 4 -7.63 10.88 14.25
C VAL A 4 -6.63 10.77 13.10
N HIS A 5 -5.98 9.60 13.00
CA HIS A 5 -5.14 9.27 11.86
C HIS A 5 -6.02 8.80 10.70
N VAL A 6 -6.08 9.57 9.62
CA VAL A 6 -6.94 9.26 8.48
C VAL A 6 -6.15 8.65 7.35
N ILE A 7 -6.54 7.44 6.94
CA ILE A 7 -6.02 6.74 5.77
C ILE A 7 -7.03 6.88 4.64
N TYR A 8 -6.68 7.60 3.57
CA TYR A 8 -7.58 7.86 2.46
C TYR A 8 -7.43 6.83 1.37
N SER A 9 -8.44 5.98 1.19
CA SER A 9 -8.43 4.90 0.20
C SER A 9 -8.75 5.33 -1.24
N GLY A 10 -9.08 6.60 -1.48
CA GLY A 10 -9.48 7.11 -2.79
C GLY A 10 -10.97 6.91 -3.10
N LEU A 11 -11.36 7.28 -4.34
CA LEU A 11 -12.73 7.18 -4.85
C LEU A 11 -12.94 5.83 -5.56
N TRP A 12 -14.21 5.44 -5.71
CA TRP A 12 -14.64 4.28 -6.51
C TRP A 12 -14.07 2.93 -6.05
N GLN A 13 -13.89 2.76 -4.73
CA GLN A 13 -13.46 1.49 -4.16
C GLN A 13 -14.57 0.45 -4.25
N THR A 14 -14.17 -0.80 -4.55
CA THR A 14 -15.09 -1.92 -4.35
C THR A 14 -15.19 -2.26 -2.85
N PRO A 15 -16.31 -2.81 -2.38
CA PRO A 15 -16.44 -3.26 -0.99
C PRO A 15 -15.31 -4.19 -0.55
N ARG A 16 -14.87 -5.11 -1.42
CA ARG A 16 -13.79 -6.04 -1.13
C ARG A 16 -12.43 -5.35 -1.04
N SER A 17 -12.09 -4.46 -1.98
CA SER A 17 -10.84 -3.70 -1.93
C SER A 17 -10.74 -2.85 -0.67
N LEU A 18 -11.85 -2.21 -0.27
CA LEU A 18 -11.89 -1.41 0.94
C LEU A 18 -11.72 -2.26 2.20
N ALA A 19 -12.35 -3.43 2.26
CA ALA A 19 -12.20 -4.37 3.38
C ALA A 19 -10.76 -4.89 3.51
N ILE A 20 -10.11 -5.26 2.39
CA ILE A 20 -8.70 -5.67 2.38
C ILE A 20 -7.79 -4.51 2.82
N ALA A 21 -8.06 -3.29 2.34
CA ALA A 21 -7.31 -2.12 2.78
C ALA A 21 -7.44 -1.90 4.28
N ALA A 22 -8.65 -1.94 4.80
CA ALA A 22 -8.92 -1.76 6.23
C ALA A 22 -8.20 -2.82 7.09
N ARG A 23 -8.18 -4.07 6.63
CA ARG A 23 -7.47 -5.17 7.29
C ARG A 23 -5.95 -4.95 7.32
N ASP A 24 -5.36 -4.67 6.15
CA ASP A 24 -3.91 -4.58 6.01
C ASP A 24 -3.34 -3.32 6.67
N GLU A 25 -4.12 -2.25 6.73
CA GLU A 25 -3.77 -1.00 7.41
C GLU A 25 -4.12 -1.01 8.91
N ASP A 26 -4.74 -2.08 9.42
CA ASP A 26 -5.15 -2.23 10.82
C ASP A 26 -5.95 -1.03 11.35
N VAL A 27 -6.96 -0.61 10.58
CA VAL A 27 -7.77 0.55 10.95
C VAL A 27 -8.79 0.21 12.02
N ASP A 28 -9.08 1.14 12.93
CA ASP A 28 -10.11 0.98 13.97
C ASP A 28 -11.52 1.15 13.41
N CYS A 29 -11.67 1.92 12.31
CA CYS A 29 -12.97 2.28 11.77
C CYS A 29 -12.90 2.51 10.25
N ILE A 30 -13.94 2.10 9.54
CA ILE A 30 -14.17 2.47 8.13
C ILE A 30 -15.21 3.61 8.10
N ALA A 31 -14.88 4.71 7.44
CA ALA A 31 -15.81 5.79 7.16
C ALA A 31 -16.11 5.83 5.64
N ALA A 32 -17.30 5.42 5.24
CA ALA A 32 -17.69 5.34 3.83
C ALA A 32 -18.66 6.48 3.47
N SER A 33 -18.29 7.28 2.46
CA SER A 33 -19.15 8.36 1.94
C SER A 33 -19.91 7.91 0.69
N MET A 34 -21.25 7.99 0.74
CA MET A 34 -22.16 7.56 -0.32
C MET A 34 -22.84 8.76 -0.96
N MET A 35 -22.56 8.99 -2.24
CA MET A 35 -23.14 10.11 -3.01
C MET A 35 -24.27 9.65 -3.95
N SER A 36 -24.63 8.37 -3.93
CA SER A 36 -25.68 7.76 -4.75
C SER A 36 -26.52 6.80 -3.92
N ASN A 37 -27.73 6.43 -4.42
CA ASN A 37 -28.63 5.46 -3.77
C ASN A 37 -28.09 4.01 -3.73
N SER A 38 -26.78 3.80 -3.84
CA SER A 38 -26.17 2.47 -3.85
C SER A 38 -25.90 1.92 -2.45
N HIS A 39 -26.19 2.67 -1.38
CA HIS A 39 -25.91 2.29 0.00
C HIS A 39 -26.56 0.95 0.38
N ASN A 40 -27.79 0.67 -0.08
CA ASN A 40 -28.50 -0.58 0.19
C ASN A 40 -27.86 -1.82 -0.43
N VAL A 41 -26.92 -1.66 -1.36
CA VAL A 41 -26.15 -2.75 -1.98
C VAL A 41 -24.70 -2.75 -1.51
N LEU A 42 -24.07 -1.59 -1.50
CA LEU A 42 -22.64 -1.48 -1.21
C LEU A 42 -22.32 -1.71 0.27
N VAL A 43 -23.16 -1.20 1.18
CA VAL A 43 -22.89 -1.33 2.63
C VAL A 43 -23.01 -2.78 3.12
N PRO A 44 -24.08 -3.53 2.82
CA PRO A 44 -24.15 -4.96 3.15
C PRO A 44 -23.00 -5.76 2.54
N ASN A 45 -22.60 -5.45 1.29
CA ASN A 45 -21.46 -6.09 0.64
C ASN A 45 -20.12 -5.75 1.33
N LEU A 46 -19.97 -4.52 1.83
CA LEU A 46 -18.78 -4.12 2.60
C LEU A 46 -18.71 -4.91 3.92
N ILE A 47 -19.81 -4.96 4.68
CA ILE A 47 -19.91 -5.72 5.93
C ILE A 47 -19.57 -7.21 5.69
N LYS A 48 -20.13 -7.77 4.61
CA LYS A 48 -19.84 -9.16 4.21
C LYS A 48 -18.36 -9.33 3.88
N SER A 49 -17.79 -8.44 3.06
CA SER A 49 -16.39 -8.48 2.69
C SER A 49 -15.45 -8.37 3.91
N CYS A 50 -15.74 -7.49 4.86
CA CYS A 50 -14.97 -7.40 6.10
C CYS A 50 -14.95 -8.72 6.88
N ARG A 51 -16.09 -9.42 6.96
CA ARG A 51 -16.16 -10.74 7.60
C ARG A 51 -15.35 -11.79 6.84
N GLU A 52 -15.45 -11.81 5.51
CA GLU A 52 -14.74 -12.76 4.65
C GLU A 52 -13.22 -12.60 4.71
N VAL A 53 -12.71 -11.37 4.79
CA VAL A 53 -11.26 -11.10 4.87
C VAL A 53 -10.71 -11.10 6.31
N GLY A 54 -11.56 -11.36 7.31
CA GLY A 54 -11.14 -11.51 8.70
C GLY A 54 -10.97 -10.20 9.47
N CYS A 55 -11.69 -9.15 9.09
CA CYS A 55 -11.76 -7.87 9.82
C CYS A 55 -13.22 -7.46 10.14
N GLY A 56 -14.06 -8.44 10.45
CA GLY A 56 -15.49 -8.24 10.70
C GLY A 56 -15.83 -7.44 11.96
N ASP A 57 -14.88 -7.21 12.84
CA ASP A 57 -15.00 -6.43 14.09
C ASP A 57 -14.79 -4.93 13.86
N ILE A 58 -14.25 -4.53 12.71
CA ILE A 58 -14.06 -3.11 12.36
C ILE A 58 -15.41 -2.42 12.28
N ARG A 59 -15.55 -1.31 12.99
CA ARG A 59 -16.78 -0.50 12.97
C ARG A 59 -16.90 0.26 11.65
N ILE A 60 -18.11 0.25 11.07
CA ILE A 60 -18.39 0.90 9.80
C ILE A 60 -19.32 2.07 10.04
N ASN A 61 -18.86 3.27 9.74
CA ASN A 61 -19.65 4.48 9.71
C ASN A 61 -19.96 4.84 8.26
N VAL A 62 -21.19 5.26 7.99
CA VAL A 62 -21.64 5.61 6.65
C VAL A 62 -22.18 7.03 6.65
N GLY A 63 -21.82 7.82 5.66
CA GLY A 63 -22.32 9.19 5.51
C GLY A 63 -22.67 9.52 4.07
N GLY A 64 -23.36 10.63 3.88
CA GLY A 64 -23.72 11.16 2.56
C GLY A 64 -25.22 11.38 2.37
N ILE A 65 -25.72 11.14 1.14
CA ILE A 65 -27.13 11.30 0.79
C ILE A 65 -27.85 9.97 1.06
N ILE A 66 -28.27 9.75 2.31
CA ILE A 66 -28.98 8.55 2.74
C ILE A 66 -30.39 8.93 3.16
N PRO A 67 -31.43 8.32 2.57
CA PRO A 67 -32.81 8.51 2.99
C PRO A 67 -33.02 8.13 4.45
N LYS A 68 -33.87 8.86 5.16
CA LYS A 68 -34.14 8.59 6.58
C LYS A 68 -34.79 7.23 6.82
N GLU A 69 -35.60 6.79 5.89
CA GLU A 69 -36.25 5.47 5.89
C GLU A 69 -35.25 4.31 5.84
N ASP A 70 -34.09 4.48 5.22
CA ASP A 70 -33.07 3.43 5.05
C ASP A 70 -32.10 3.33 6.25
N VAL A 71 -32.14 4.31 7.16
CA VAL A 71 -31.18 4.37 8.29
C VAL A 71 -31.28 3.16 9.20
N GLN A 72 -32.52 2.76 9.55
CA GLN A 72 -32.73 1.64 10.46
C GLN A 72 -32.24 0.33 9.84
N ASP A 73 -32.51 0.12 8.57
CA ASP A 73 -32.06 -1.07 7.83
C ASP A 73 -30.52 -1.16 7.79
N LEU A 74 -29.81 -0.04 7.65
CA LEU A 74 -28.35 0.01 7.69
C LEU A 74 -27.79 -0.30 9.10
N LEU A 75 -28.42 0.23 10.14
CA LEU A 75 -28.04 -0.07 11.53
C LEU A 75 -28.27 -1.55 11.85
N ASP A 76 -29.41 -2.10 11.44
CA ASP A 76 -29.76 -3.52 11.63
C ASP A 76 -28.81 -4.44 10.82
N ALA A 77 -28.29 -3.98 9.69
CA ALA A 77 -27.28 -4.69 8.91
C ALA A 77 -25.90 -4.73 9.59
N GLY A 78 -25.64 -3.82 10.57
CA GLY A 78 -24.41 -3.78 11.34
C GLY A 78 -23.55 -2.52 11.11
N VAL A 79 -24.12 -1.46 10.52
CA VAL A 79 -23.50 -0.13 10.48
C VAL A 79 -23.46 0.43 11.90
N HIS A 80 -22.32 0.98 12.32
CA HIS A 80 -22.18 1.59 13.64
C HIS A 80 -22.95 2.91 13.74
N GLN A 81 -22.77 3.78 12.75
CA GLN A 81 -23.47 5.08 12.69
C GLN A 81 -23.69 5.57 11.26
N VAL A 82 -24.81 6.29 11.06
CA VAL A 82 -25.16 6.92 9.79
C VAL A 82 -25.16 8.43 9.97
N PHE A 83 -24.39 9.14 9.13
CA PHE A 83 -24.28 10.60 9.12
C PHE A 83 -25.07 11.19 7.94
N HIS A 84 -25.95 12.11 8.24
CA HIS A 84 -26.69 12.86 7.23
C HIS A 84 -26.00 14.16 6.84
N THR A 85 -26.40 14.71 5.71
CA THR A 85 -26.00 16.07 5.31
C THR A 85 -26.38 17.07 6.41
N GLY A 86 -25.37 17.82 6.89
CA GLY A 86 -25.54 18.78 7.99
C GLY A 86 -25.15 18.26 9.37
N THR A 87 -24.73 17.00 9.51
CA THR A 87 -24.09 16.52 10.75
C THR A 87 -22.84 17.35 11.03
N THR A 88 -22.68 17.79 12.27
CA THR A 88 -21.53 18.64 12.63
C THR A 88 -20.22 17.85 12.64
N MET A 89 -19.11 18.52 12.39
CA MET A 89 -17.79 17.88 12.43
C MET A 89 -17.50 17.31 13.84
N LEU A 90 -17.96 17.97 14.89
CA LEU A 90 -17.80 17.49 16.27
C LEU A 90 -18.53 16.16 16.50
N ASP A 91 -19.75 16.03 15.98
CA ASP A 91 -20.52 14.79 16.10
C ASP A 91 -19.83 13.64 15.33
N ILE A 92 -19.29 13.94 14.13
CA ILE A 92 -18.57 12.95 13.32
C ILE A 92 -17.31 12.51 14.04
N VAL A 93 -16.50 13.44 14.55
CA VAL A 93 -15.27 13.14 15.29
C VAL A 93 -15.59 12.36 16.57
N GLY A 94 -16.63 12.74 17.31
CA GLY A 94 -17.08 12.01 18.48
C GLY A 94 -17.39 10.55 18.17
N ALA A 95 -18.20 10.31 17.15
CA ALA A 95 -18.57 8.96 16.73
C ALA A 95 -17.38 8.13 16.21
N VAL A 96 -16.44 8.75 15.51
CA VAL A 96 -15.20 8.06 15.09
C VAL A 96 -14.35 7.73 16.31
N SER A 97 -14.20 8.64 17.28
CA SER A 97 -13.46 8.38 18.51
C SER A 97 -14.11 7.29 19.37
N ASP A 98 -15.45 7.26 19.43
CA ASP A 98 -16.21 6.20 20.13
C ASP A 98 -16.10 4.85 19.38
N ALA A 99 -15.79 4.87 18.10
CA ALA A 99 -15.58 3.66 17.31
C ALA A 99 -14.21 3.01 17.56
N VAL A 100 -13.26 3.74 18.13
CA VAL A 100 -11.95 3.18 18.52
C VAL A 100 -12.15 2.22 19.68
N THR A 101 -11.87 0.95 19.45
CA THR A 101 -11.94 -0.07 20.50
C THR A 101 -10.57 -0.19 21.16
N PRO A 102 -10.48 -0.13 22.50
CA PRO A 102 -9.21 -0.36 23.19
C PRO A 102 -8.59 -1.68 22.76
N TYR A 103 -7.28 -1.69 22.55
CA TYR A 103 -6.52 -2.85 22.06
C TYR A 103 -6.85 -4.17 22.77
N GLN A 104 -7.12 -4.11 24.08
CA GLN A 104 -7.44 -5.29 24.91
C GLN A 104 -8.84 -5.88 24.66
N GLU A 105 -9.73 -5.12 24.03
CA GLU A 105 -11.12 -5.52 23.77
C GLU A 105 -11.34 -5.95 22.32
N MET A 106 -10.38 -5.71 21.43
CA MET A 106 -10.45 -6.22 20.06
C MET A 106 -10.30 -7.73 20.08
N GLY A 107 -11.33 -8.42 19.64
CA GLY A 107 -11.33 -9.88 19.53
C GLY A 107 -10.11 -10.35 18.73
N SER A 108 -9.54 -11.49 19.11
CA SER A 108 -8.44 -12.07 18.34
C SER A 108 -8.99 -12.52 17.00
N SER A 109 -8.81 -11.69 15.96
CA SER A 109 -9.10 -12.11 14.59
C SER A 109 -8.31 -13.39 14.30
N SER A 110 -8.99 -14.41 13.83
CA SER A 110 -8.37 -15.68 13.43
C SER A 110 -7.63 -15.57 12.10
N ALA A 111 -7.84 -14.50 11.36
CA ALA A 111 -7.21 -14.29 10.07
C ALA A 111 -5.73 -13.94 10.22
N ARG A 112 -4.87 -14.74 9.59
CA ARG A 112 -3.41 -14.59 9.66
C ARG A 112 -2.93 -13.18 9.26
N GLN A 113 -3.57 -12.57 8.27
CA GLN A 113 -3.22 -11.24 7.78
C GLN A 113 -3.62 -10.13 8.76
N SER A 114 -4.78 -10.24 9.44
CA SER A 114 -5.16 -9.29 10.49
C SER A 114 -4.19 -9.35 11.68
N GLN A 115 -3.71 -10.54 12.05
CA GLN A 115 -2.69 -10.68 13.09
C GLN A 115 -1.37 -10.04 12.68
N LEU A 116 -0.97 -10.20 11.42
CA LEU A 116 0.22 -9.56 10.86
C LEU A 116 0.09 -8.03 10.87
N SER A 117 -1.02 -7.50 10.38
CA SER A 117 -1.29 -6.05 10.33
C SER A 117 -1.18 -5.45 11.74
N ARG A 118 -1.79 -6.13 12.71
CA ARG A 118 -1.73 -5.73 14.12
C ARG A 118 -0.32 -5.79 14.69
N ALA A 119 0.45 -6.83 14.38
CA ALA A 119 1.85 -6.93 14.80
C ALA A 119 2.71 -5.80 14.25
N ILE A 120 2.47 -5.38 13.01
CA ILE A 120 3.15 -4.23 12.38
C ILE A 120 2.77 -2.92 13.09
N SER A 121 1.47 -2.70 13.38
CA SER A 121 1.03 -1.50 14.11
C SER A 121 1.68 -1.41 15.49
N LEU A 122 1.72 -2.51 16.25
CA LEU A 122 2.40 -2.58 17.54
C LEU A 122 3.89 -2.27 17.43
N CYS A 123 4.55 -2.80 16.40
CA CYS A 123 5.95 -2.51 16.14
C CYS A 123 6.18 -1.01 15.91
N CYS A 124 5.33 -0.36 15.11
CA CYS A 124 5.41 1.09 14.86
C CYS A 124 5.15 1.93 16.12
N GLU A 125 4.40 1.41 17.10
CA GLU A 125 4.20 2.01 18.40
C GLU A 125 5.35 1.71 19.40
N GLY A 126 6.38 0.99 18.98
CA GLY A 126 7.49 0.56 19.85
C GLY A 126 7.12 -0.56 20.84
N LYS A 127 6.00 -1.25 20.61
CA LYS A 127 5.53 -2.36 21.44
C LYS A 127 6.05 -3.71 20.90
N SER A 128 6.21 -4.67 21.79
CA SER A 128 6.59 -6.04 21.42
C SER A 128 5.39 -6.82 20.90
N THR A 129 5.65 -7.83 20.06
CA THR A 129 4.66 -8.77 19.54
C THR A 129 5.23 -10.18 19.56
N ASP A 130 4.38 -11.18 19.79
CA ASP A 130 4.72 -12.61 19.77
C ASP A 130 4.58 -13.20 18.35
N HIS A 131 4.32 -12.37 17.33
CA HIS A 131 4.22 -12.83 15.95
C HIS A 131 5.55 -13.44 15.50
N PRO A 132 5.54 -14.58 14.76
CA PRO A 132 6.76 -15.20 14.23
C PRO A 132 7.60 -14.21 13.42
N LYS A 133 8.92 -14.30 13.57
CA LYS A 133 9.90 -13.46 12.87
C LYS A 133 10.84 -14.32 12.03
N ARG A 134 10.95 -13.97 10.76
CA ARG A 134 11.89 -14.57 9.81
C ARG A 134 12.22 -13.53 8.75
N ARG A 135 13.46 -13.38 8.39
CA ARG A 135 13.81 -12.51 7.25
C ARG A 135 13.21 -13.08 5.96
N PRO A 136 12.57 -12.26 5.11
CA PRO A 136 12.18 -12.68 3.76
C PRO A 136 13.38 -13.16 2.94
N ASP A 137 13.13 -14.04 1.97
CA ASP A 137 14.20 -14.58 1.13
C ASP A 137 14.73 -13.52 0.15
N ARG A 138 13.86 -12.60 -0.29
CA ARG A 138 14.21 -11.52 -1.20
C ARG A 138 13.48 -10.22 -0.90
N ILE A 139 14.22 -9.14 -0.72
CA ILE A 139 13.71 -7.79 -0.42
C ILE A 139 14.23 -6.83 -1.48
N ILE A 140 13.32 -6.18 -2.22
CA ILE A 140 13.64 -5.23 -3.29
C ILE A 140 13.22 -3.82 -2.85
N GLY A 141 14.15 -2.88 -2.87
CA GLY A 141 13.84 -1.46 -2.78
C GLY A 141 13.42 -0.92 -4.15
N LEU A 142 12.29 -0.24 -4.20
CA LEU A 142 11.78 0.39 -5.42
C LEU A 142 11.70 1.90 -5.22
N THR A 143 12.52 2.64 -5.98
CA THR A 143 12.58 4.10 -5.92
C THR A 143 12.48 4.73 -7.31
N GLY A 144 12.35 6.02 -7.36
CA GLY A 144 12.24 6.80 -8.61
C GLY A 144 11.30 7.98 -8.44
N SER A 145 11.37 8.94 -9.36
CA SER A 145 10.63 10.19 -9.29
C SER A 145 9.13 10.02 -9.11
N PRO A 146 8.44 10.97 -8.46
CA PRO A 146 6.98 10.99 -8.42
C PRO A 146 6.40 10.92 -9.84
N GLY A 147 5.36 10.11 -10.02
CA GLY A 147 4.75 9.92 -11.34
C GLY A 147 5.51 8.97 -12.29
N ALA A 148 6.62 8.37 -11.89
CA ALA A 148 7.33 7.36 -12.69
C ALA A 148 6.51 6.07 -12.87
N GLY A 149 5.45 5.89 -12.07
CA GLY A 149 4.55 4.73 -12.17
C GLY A 149 5.02 3.54 -11.33
N LYS A 150 5.76 3.79 -10.24
CA LYS A 150 6.22 2.75 -9.30
C LYS A 150 5.08 1.86 -8.83
N SER A 151 4.03 2.42 -8.28
CA SER A 151 2.89 1.67 -7.75
C SER A 151 2.12 0.91 -8.84
N THR A 152 2.07 1.43 -10.08
CA THR A 152 1.52 0.68 -11.23
C THR A 152 2.43 -0.50 -11.59
N LEU A 153 3.74 -0.31 -11.48
CA LEU A 153 4.73 -1.36 -11.68
C LEU A 153 4.61 -2.45 -10.59
N VAL A 154 4.49 -2.04 -9.32
CA VAL A 154 4.24 -2.95 -8.19
C VAL A 154 2.97 -3.77 -8.42
N ALA A 155 1.88 -3.14 -8.85
CA ALA A 155 0.63 -3.83 -9.16
C ALA A 155 0.79 -4.87 -10.27
N ALA A 156 1.52 -4.53 -11.35
CA ALA A 156 1.80 -5.46 -12.44
C ALA A 156 2.69 -6.64 -11.98
N MET A 157 3.73 -6.36 -11.18
CA MET A 157 4.59 -7.39 -10.57
C MET A 157 3.80 -8.30 -9.61
N ALA A 158 2.91 -7.73 -8.81
CA ALA A 158 2.04 -8.48 -7.90
C ALA A 158 1.14 -9.47 -8.66
N SER A 159 0.55 -9.03 -9.77
CA SER A 159 -0.28 -9.88 -10.63
C SER A 159 0.53 -11.01 -11.27
N GLU A 160 1.76 -10.74 -11.73
CA GLU A 160 2.64 -11.74 -12.31
C GLU A 160 3.10 -12.78 -11.27
N LEU A 161 3.50 -12.32 -10.07
CA LEU A 161 3.89 -13.21 -8.98
C LEU A 161 2.71 -14.07 -8.51
N HIS A 162 1.51 -13.49 -8.43
CA HIS A 162 0.29 -14.25 -8.13
C HIS A 162 0.04 -15.35 -9.17
N ALA A 163 0.15 -15.03 -10.47
CA ALA A 163 0.00 -16.01 -11.55
C ALA A 163 1.03 -17.16 -11.47
N LYS A 164 2.22 -16.88 -10.93
CA LYS A 164 3.27 -17.88 -10.65
C LYS A 164 3.06 -18.62 -9.31
N GLY A 165 2.00 -18.33 -8.58
CA GLY A 165 1.69 -18.97 -7.28
C GLY A 165 2.54 -18.43 -6.11
N HIS A 166 3.17 -17.29 -6.26
CA HIS A 166 4.00 -16.67 -5.23
C HIS A 166 3.26 -15.60 -4.42
N LYS A 167 3.67 -15.45 -3.16
CA LYS A 167 3.19 -14.36 -2.28
C LYS A 167 4.14 -13.18 -2.35
N LEU A 168 3.57 -11.98 -2.32
CA LEU A 168 4.28 -10.71 -2.28
C LEU A 168 3.79 -9.86 -1.11
N ALA A 169 4.70 -9.30 -0.32
CA ALA A 169 4.37 -8.18 0.55
C ALA A 169 4.92 -6.87 -0.03
N VAL A 170 4.16 -5.82 0.12
CA VAL A 170 4.54 -4.46 -0.26
C VAL A 170 4.49 -3.58 0.97
N VAL A 171 5.59 -2.92 1.27
CA VAL A 171 5.68 -1.85 2.27
C VAL A 171 5.89 -0.55 1.51
N ALA A 172 4.89 0.31 1.47
CA ALA A 172 4.98 1.60 0.81
C ALA A 172 5.22 2.69 1.85
N PHE A 173 6.26 3.46 1.67
CA PHE A 173 6.51 4.65 2.47
C PHE A 173 5.88 5.85 1.79
N ASP A 174 4.88 6.44 2.43
CA ASP A 174 4.20 7.64 1.95
C ASP A 174 4.64 8.87 2.74
N PRO A 175 4.75 10.05 2.10
CA PRO A 175 4.96 11.27 2.84
C PRO A 175 3.76 11.51 3.73
N MET A 176 4.03 11.89 4.97
CA MET A 176 2.96 12.32 5.88
C MET A 176 2.18 13.47 5.26
N SER A 177 0.87 13.35 5.22
CA SER A 177 0.01 14.48 4.90
C SER A 177 0.20 15.57 5.96
N PRO A 178 0.59 16.80 5.57
CA PRO A 178 0.74 17.88 6.53
C PRO A 178 -0.57 18.28 7.22
N ILE A 179 -1.70 17.82 6.69
CA ILE A 179 -3.05 18.14 7.19
C ILE A 179 -3.58 17.03 8.11
N THR A 180 -3.38 15.77 7.75
CA THR A 180 -4.01 14.62 8.43
C THR A 180 -3.04 13.78 9.24
N SER A 181 -1.73 14.02 9.12
CA SER A 181 -0.66 13.19 9.68
C SER A 181 -0.74 11.71 9.28
N GLY A 182 -1.55 11.39 8.26
CA GLY A 182 -1.79 10.04 7.78
C GLY A 182 -1.18 9.78 6.40
N ALA A 183 -1.05 8.51 6.04
CA ALA A 183 -0.61 8.07 4.73
C ALA A 183 -1.74 8.24 3.69
N LEU A 184 -1.35 8.61 2.46
CA LEU A 184 -2.28 8.64 1.33
C LEU A 184 -2.15 7.29 0.60
N LEU A 185 -3.17 6.45 0.64
CA LEU A 185 -3.18 5.15 -0.05
C LEU A 185 -3.27 5.26 -1.59
N GLY A 186 -2.83 6.35 -2.19
CA GLY A 186 -2.91 6.56 -3.64
C GLY A 186 -2.29 5.43 -4.46
N ASP A 187 -1.27 4.79 -3.93
CA ASP A 187 -0.51 3.76 -4.60
C ASP A 187 -1.14 2.37 -4.48
N ARG A 188 -1.78 2.06 -3.35
CA ARG A 188 -2.53 0.83 -3.14
C ARG A 188 -3.69 0.65 -4.13
N LEU A 189 -4.31 1.74 -4.58
CA LEU A 189 -5.46 1.72 -5.51
C LEU A 189 -5.15 1.07 -6.85
N ARG A 190 -3.90 0.85 -7.17
CA ARG A 190 -3.46 0.28 -8.45
C ARG A 190 -3.38 -1.24 -8.44
N VAL A 191 -3.37 -1.85 -7.25
CA VAL A 191 -3.40 -3.31 -7.11
C VAL A 191 -4.84 -3.80 -7.18
N ASP A 192 -5.14 -4.69 -8.11
CA ASP A 192 -6.46 -5.33 -8.19
C ASP A 192 -6.55 -6.49 -7.20
N PHE A 193 -6.95 -6.20 -5.97
CA PHE A 193 -7.12 -7.19 -4.92
C PHE A 193 -8.24 -8.21 -5.17
N ASN A 194 -9.09 -8.00 -6.17
CA ASN A 194 -10.04 -9.04 -6.59
C ASN A 194 -9.33 -10.16 -7.36
N VAL A 195 -8.17 -9.87 -7.96
CA VAL A 195 -7.37 -10.85 -8.71
C VAL A 195 -6.32 -11.49 -7.82
N VAL A 196 -5.54 -10.68 -7.08
CA VAL A 196 -4.37 -11.17 -6.32
C VAL A 196 -4.71 -11.65 -4.91
N ASP A 197 -5.84 -11.19 -4.36
CA ASP A 197 -6.43 -11.59 -3.07
C ASP A 197 -5.41 -11.74 -1.93
N GLU A 198 -5.38 -12.89 -1.25
CA GLU A 198 -4.51 -13.15 -0.09
C GLU A 198 -3.03 -13.39 -0.45
N SER A 199 -2.69 -13.49 -1.72
CA SER A 199 -1.30 -13.63 -2.16
C SER A 199 -0.51 -12.32 -2.05
N VAL A 200 -1.19 -11.18 -1.93
CA VAL A 200 -0.57 -9.87 -1.80
C VAL A 200 -0.99 -9.22 -0.49
N PHE A 201 -0.01 -8.86 0.32
CA PHE A 201 -0.16 -8.01 1.50
C PHE A 201 0.39 -6.62 1.18
N TYR A 202 -0.33 -5.56 1.51
CA TYR A 202 0.10 -4.20 1.22
C TYR A 202 -0.07 -3.31 2.46
N ARG A 203 1.00 -2.74 2.96
CA ARG A 203 1.00 -1.83 4.09
C ARG A 203 1.63 -0.50 3.73
N SER A 204 0.89 0.59 3.95
CA SER A 204 1.41 1.96 3.86
C SER A 204 1.93 2.42 5.22
N LEU A 205 3.08 3.04 5.21
CA LEU A 205 3.70 3.60 6.41
C LEU A 205 4.02 5.08 6.18
N ALA A 206 3.62 5.93 7.11
CA ALA A 206 4.02 7.33 7.09
C ALA A 206 5.43 7.46 7.66
N VAL A 207 6.33 8.10 6.92
CA VAL A 207 7.71 8.36 7.37
C VAL A 207 7.87 9.80 7.80
N ILE A 208 8.46 9.99 8.99
CA ILE A 208 8.92 11.29 9.46
C ILE A 208 10.42 11.40 9.17
N GLY A 209 10.76 12.10 8.10
CA GLY A 209 12.17 12.23 7.71
C GLY A 209 12.74 10.94 7.09
N GLU A 210 13.94 10.54 7.54
CA GLU A 210 14.68 9.37 7.04
C GLU A 210 14.65 8.21 8.05
N ASP A 211 13.68 8.17 8.95
CA ASP A 211 13.67 7.22 10.05
C ASP A 211 12.94 5.92 9.66
N TYR A 212 13.71 4.91 9.31
CA TYR A 212 13.28 3.55 8.98
C TYR A 212 13.50 2.56 10.14
N GLN A 213 13.58 3.03 11.39
CA GLN A 213 13.95 2.22 12.56
C GLN A 213 13.11 0.95 12.74
N TYR A 214 11.84 0.97 12.36
CA TYR A 214 10.95 -0.18 12.48
C TYR A 214 10.99 -1.13 11.27
N LEU A 215 11.56 -0.69 10.15
CA LEU A 215 11.56 -1.48 8.91
C LEU A 215 12.20 -2.87 9.08
N PRO A 216 13.36 -3.05 9.74
CA PRO A 216 13.93 -4.39 9.94
C PRO A 216 12.95 -5.35 10.62
N THR A 217 12.30 -4.89 11.69
CA THR A 217 11.33 -5.73 12.41
C THR A 217 10.08 -6.01 11.57
N ILE A 218 9.60 -5.05 10.81
CA ILE A 218 8.47 -5.23 9.90
C ILE A 218 8.80 -6.28 8.83
N LEU A 219 9.99 -6.22 8.23
CA LEU A 219 10.44 -7.21 7.26
C LEU A 219 10.48 -8.62 7.86
N GLU A 220 10.98 -8.76 9.10
CA GLU A 220 10.97 -10.04 9.80
C GLU A 220 9.55 -10.56 10.08
N LEU A 221 8.62 -9.69 10.45
CA LEU A 221 7.21 -10.05 10.65
C LEU A 221 6.56 -10.53 9.35
N LEU A 222 6.83 -9.88 8.22
CA LEU A 222 6.36 -10.28 6.90
C LEU A 222 6.88 -11.67 6.51
N GLY A 223 8.18 -11.92 6.66
CA GLY A 223 8.76 -13.22 6.40
C GLY A 223 8.24 -14.31 7.33
N GLY A 224 8.01 -14.00 8.62
CA GLY A 224 7.37 -14.89 9.60
C GLY A 224 5.92 -15.23 9.23
N ALA A 225 5.21 -14.34 8.56
CA ALA A 225 3.87 -14.56 8.01
C ALA A 225 3.89 -15.35 6.68
N GLY A 226 5.06 -15.66 6.14
CA GLY A 226 5.23 -16.45 4.91
C GLY A 226 5.26 -15.62 3.63
N TYR A 227 5.57 -14.33 3.72
CA TYR A 227 5.89 -13.48 2.58
C TYR A 227 7.41 -13.53 2.33
N GLU A 228 7.82 -14.42 1.42
CA GLU A 228 9.22 -14.63 1.08
C GLU A 228 9.77 -13.55 0.16
N ARG A 229 8.91 -12.86 -0.56
CA ARG A 229 9.22 -11.75 -1.48
C ARG A 229 8.62 -10.47 -0.96
N VAL A 230 9.45 -9.45 -0.83
CA VAL A 230 9.02 -8.13 -0.32
C VAL A 230 9.49 -7.03 -1.27
N VAL A 231 8.61 -6.09 -1.57
CA VAL A 231 8.96 -4.82 -2.21
C VAL A 231 8.79 -3.71 -1.18
N VAL A 232 9.81 -2.90 -1.02
CA VAL A 232 9.77 -1.68 -0.23
C VAL A 232 9.76 -0.49 -1.19
N GLU A 233 8.62 0.17 -1.30
CA GLU A 233 8.41 1.31 -2.20
C GLU A 233 8.66 2.62 -1.46
N THR A 234 9.48 3.51 -2.04
CA THR A 234 9.74 4.84 -1.49
C THR A 234 9.02 5.93 -2.27
N VAL A 235 8.91 7.11 -1.66
CA VAL A 235 8.17 8.26 -2.24
C VAL A 235 8.82 8.85 -3.47
N GLY A 236 10.13 8.68 -3.64
CA GLY A 236 10.91 9.34 -4.70
C GLY A 236 11.26 10.80 -4.36
N SER A 237 11.51 11.10 -3.10
CA SER A 237 11.81 12.45 -2.60
C SER A 237 13.32 12.75 -2.46
N GLY A 238 14.20 11.89 -2.97
CA GLY A 238 15.63 12.13 -3.01
C GLY A 238 16.42 11.44 -1.89
N GLN A 239 16.75 12.11 -0.79
CA GLN A 239 17.67 11.55 0.22
C GLN A 239 17.12 10.35 0.98
N SER A 240 15.82 10.32 1.28
CA SER A 240 15.17 9.16 1.91
C SER A 240 15.24 7.90 1.03
N ASP A 241 15.38 8.06 -0.27
CA ASP A 241 15.50 6.94 -1.21
C ASP A 241 16.87 6.23 -1.10
N VAL A 242 17.90 6.94 -0.65
CA VAL A 242 19.25 6.38 -0.45
C VAL A 242 19.30 5.51 0.80
N ALA A 243 18.63 5.93 1.88
CA ALA A 243 18.66 5.22 3.16
C ALA A 243 18.02 3.83 3.12
N ILE A 244 17.13 3.56 2.14
CA ILE A 244 16.49 2.25 2.00
C ILE A 244 17.49 1.14 1.65
N ARG A 245 18.62 1.48 1.01
CA ARG A 245 19.62 0.53 0.54
C ARG A 245 20.15 -0.37 1.64
N ASP A 246 20.24 0.13 2.86
CA ASP A 246 20.77 -0.62 4.00
C ASP A 246 19.81 -1.74 4.48
N TYR A 247 18.58 -1.74 4.02
CA TYR A 247 17.51 -2.64 4.46
C TYR A 247 17.07 -3.66 3.39
N VAL A 248 17.52 -3.49 2.15
CA VAL A 248 17.08 -4.30 1.00
C VAL A 248 18.23 -5.08 0.38
N ASP A 249 17.92 -6.14 -0.37
CA ASP A 249 18.93 -6.95 -1.06
C ASP A 249 19.39 -6.32 -2.36
N SER A 250 18.51 -5.57 -3.03
CA SER A 250 18.83 -4.78 -4.22
C SER A 250 17.86 -3.62 -4.39
N THR A 251 18.35 -2.56 -5.03
CA THR A 251 17.59 -1.34 -5.30
C THR A 251 17.28 -1.23 -6.79
N THR A 252 16.00 -1.07 -7.10
CA THR A 252 15.50 -0.84 -8.46
C THR A 252 15.07 0.62 -8.61
N VAL A 253 15.66 1.31 -9.57
CA VAL A 253 15.33 2.71 -9.88
C VAL A 253 14.43 2.78 -11.10
N VAL A 254 13.24 3.38 -10.93
CA VAL A 254 12.25 3.56 -11.99
C VAL A 254 12.36 4.96 -12.57
N VAL A 255 12.59 5.04 -13.88
CA VAL A 255 12.67 6.27 -14.65
C VAL A 255 11.65 6.25 -15.79
N VAL A 256 11.33 7.43 -16.35
CA VAL A 256 10.37 7.53 -17.46
C VAL A 256 10.90 8.49 -18.55
N PRO A 257 10.58 8.24 -19.83
CA PRO A 257 10.93 9.15 -20.91
C PRO A 257 10.34 10.54 -20.72
N GLY A 258 11.05 11.59 -21.14
CA GLY A 258 10.55 12.96 -21.13
C GLY A 258 10.74 13.75 -19.83
N MET A 259 11.27 13.15 -18.78
CA MET A 259 11.65 13.87 -17.53
C MET A 259 13.10 14.38 -17.59
N GLY A 260 13.53 14.94 -18.73
CA GLY A 260 14.93 15.27 -19.03
C GLY A 260 15.67 16.15 -18.03
N ASP A 261 14.99 17.07 -17.36
CA ASP A 261 15.62 17.95 -16.36
C ASP A 261 15.63 17.31 -14.96
N SER A 262 14.68 16.42 -14.65
CA SER A 262 14.63 15.72 -13.36
C SER A 262 15.71 14.64 -13.21
N VAL A 263 16.06 13.95 -14.30
CA VAL A 263 17.20 13.02 -14.32
C VAL A 263 18.51 13.75 -14.02
N GLN A 264 18.61 15.04 -14.26
CA GLN A 264 19.83 15.80 -13.95
C GLN A 264 19.93 16.27 -12.49
N MET A 265 18.83 16.56 -11.82
CA MET A 265 18.85 17.02 -10.41
C MET A 265 18.94 15.89 -9.39
N ASP A 266 18.37 14.71 -9.70
CA ASP A 266 18.44 13.53 -8.82
C ASP A 266 19.69 12.64 -9.07
N LYS A 267 20.52 13.01 -10.06
CA LYS A 267 21.58 12.16 -10.63
C LYS A 267 22.66 11.69 -9.66
N ALA A 268 22.97 12.43 -8.62
CA ALA A 268 24.17 12.13 -7.83
C ALA A 268 23.97 11.01 -6.79
N GLY A 269 22.78 10.82 -6.24
CA GLY A 269 22.55 9.84 -5.17
C GLY A 269 21.74 8.61 -5.62
N ILE A 270 20.59 8.80 -6.26
CA ILE A 270 19.68 7.70 -6.59
C ILE A 270 20.26 6.76 -7.64
N LEU A 271 20.99 7.31 -8.64
CA LEU A 271 21.63 6.49 -9.67
C LEU A 271 22.81 5.67 -9.14
N GLU A 272 23.47 6.14 -8.08
CA GLU A 272 24.58 5.41 -7.46
C GLU A 272 24.11 4.17 -6.68
N ILE A 273 22.91 4.23 -6.11
CA ILE A 273 22.38 3.12 -5.31
C ILE A 273 21.66 2.06 -6.15
N ALA A 274 21.38 2.33 -7.43
CA ALA A 274 20.65 1.42 -8.30
C ALA A 274 21.47 0.15 -8.59
N ASP A 275 20.87 -1.01 -8.35
CA ASP A 275 21.37 -2.30 -8.84
C ASP A 275 20.70 -2.67 -10.18
N THR A 276 19.48 -2.16 -10.39
CA THR A 276 18.66 -2.37 -11.60
C THR A 276 17.97 -1.07 -11.99
N PHE A 277 17.88 -0.81 -13.29
CA PHE A 277 17.09 0.29 -13.84
C PHE A 277 15.84 -0.22 -14.53
N VAL A 278 14.72 0.48 -14.37
CA VAL A 278 13.48 0.24 -15.10
C VAL A 278 13.06 1.51 -15.82
N VAL A 279 13.05 1.47 -17.15
CA VAL A 279 12.46 2.51 -18.01
C VAL A 279 11.00 2.17 -18.17
N ASN A 280 10.14 2.75 -17.32
CA ASN A 280 8.70 2.54 -17.41
C ASN A 280 8.07 3.53 -18.39
N LYS A 281 6.85 3.23 -18.86
CA LYS A 281 6.17 3.98 -19.93
C LYS A 281 7.03 4.03 -21.21
N ALA A 282 7.62 2.91 -21.58
CA ALA A 282 8.48 2.78 -22.75
C ALA A 282 7.76 3.04 -24.09
N ASP A 283 6.44 3.20 -24.09
CA ASP A 283 5.66 3.68 -25.22
C ASP A 283 5.67 5.22 -25.40
N PHE A 284 6.31 5.97 -24.50
CA PHE A 284 6.40 7.42 -24.59
C PHE A 284 7.62 7.84 -25.44
N ALA A 285 7.47 8.97 -26.17
CA ALA A 285 8.55 9.51 -26.99
C ALA A 285 9.79 9.85 -26.14
N GLY A 286 10.97 9.48 -26.62
CA GLY A 286 12.24 9.73 -25.95
C GLY A 286 12.81 8.53 -25.18
N GLU A 287 12.11 7.40 -25.17
CA GLU A 287 12.56 6.14 -24.53
C GLU A 287 13.96 5.73 -24.99
N ALA A 288 14.20 5.59 -26.32
CA ALA A 288 15.48 5.19 -26.88
C ALA A 288 16.64 6.15 -26.53
N LYS A 289 16.36 7.43 -26.30
CA LYS A 289 17.34 8.41 -25.82
C LYS A 289 17.67 8.15 -24.37
N LEU A 290 16.66 7.96 -23.53
CA LEU A 290 16.83 7.69 -22.10
C LEU A 290 17.61 6.38 -21.85
N VAL A 291 17.28 5.32 -22.59
CA VAL A 291 18.01 4.03 -22.50
C VAL A 291 19.49 4.21 -22.84
N ARG A 292 19.83 4.98 -23.88
CA ARG A 292 21.24 5.27 -24.22
C ARG A 292 21.95 6.05 -23.12
N GLU A 293 21.31 7.08 -22.58
CA GLU A 293 21.87 7.87 -21.48
C GLU A 293 22.08 6.99 -20.23
N LEU A 294 21.17 6.05 -19.95
CA LEU A 294 21.32 5.10 -18.86
C LEU A 294 22.45 4.10 -19.11
N LEU A 295 22.63 3.60 -20.34
CA LEU A 295 23.72 2.68 -20.68
C LEU A 295 25.10 3.29 -20.39
N ASP A 296 25.26 4.59 -20.62
CA ASP A 296 26.50 5.32 -20.34
C ASP A 296 26.78 5.42 -18.80
N ILE A 297 25.72 5.42 -17.99
CA ILE A 297 25.81 5.60 -16.52
C ILE A 297 25.74 4.25 -15.80
N ALA A 298 25.00 3.30 -16.34
CA ALA A 298 24.67 2.04 -15.67
C ALA A 298 25.88 1.12 -15.44
N THR A 299 26.99 1.31 -16.18
CA THR A 299 28.24 0.53 -15.99
C THR A 299 28.02 -0.98 -15.90
N GLY A 300 27.18 -1.55 -16.78
CA GLY A 300 26.87 -2.97 -16.84
C GLY A 300 25.71 -3.43 -15.97
N ARG A 301 25.05 -2.53 -15.24
CA ARG A 301 23.82 -2.84 -14.48
C ARG A 301 22.65 -3.08 -15.45
N PRO A 302 21.74 -4.04 -15.13
CA PRO A 302 20.61 -4.36 -16.02
C PRO A 302 19.63 -3.19 -16.15
N ILE A 303 19.10 -3.03 -17.36
CA ILE A 303 18.07 -2.04 -17.72
C ILE A 303 16.89 -2.81 -18.32
N PHE A 304 15.69 -2.61 -17.75
CA PHE A 304 14.45 -3.20 -18.24
C PHE A 304 13.52 -2.10 -18.78
N GLU A 305 12.92 -2.35 -19.92
CA GLU A 305 11.90 -1.49 -20.51
C GLU A 305 10.53 -2.06 -20.20
N THR A 306 9.63 -1.25 -19.63
CA THR A 306 8.30 -1.72 -19.21
C THR A 306 7.19 -0.77 -19.65
N ILE A 307 6.02 -1.33 -19.92
CA ILE A 307 4.75 -0.61 -19.98
C ILE A 307 3.84 -1.28 -18.97
N ALA A 308 3.97 -0.85 -17.71
CA ALA A 308 3.32 -1.50 -16.57
C ALA A 308 1.80 -1.64 -16.73
N THR A 309 1.12 -0.64 -17.34
CA THR A 309 -0.33 -0.68 -17.61
C THR A 309 -0.74 -1.72 -18.66
N LYS A 310 0.21 -2.27 -19.43
CA LYS A 310 -0.02 -3.29 -20.46
C LYS A 310 0.61 -4.64 -20.10
N GLY A 311 1.28 -4.74 -18.95
CA GLY A 311 2.02 -5.93 -18.54
C GLY A 311 3.28 -6.22 -19.39
N GLN A 312 3.70 -5.31 -20.26
CA GLN A 312 4.85 -5.51 -21.13
C GLN A 312 6.16 -5.35 -20.34
N GLY A 313 7.11 -6.30 -20.53
CA GLY A 313 8.42 -6.29 -19.87
C GLY A 313 8.35 -6.69 -18.36
N ILE A 314 7.17 -7.07 -17.86
CA ILE A 314 6.97 -7.40 -16.44
C ILE A 314 7.50 -8.79 -16.10
N ILE A 315 7.32 -9.77 -16.97
CA ILE A 315 7.76 -11.16 -16.74
C ILE A 315 9.28 -11.19 -16.57
N GLU A 316 10.02 -10.60 -17.49
CA GLU A 316 11.48 -10.55 -17.48
C GLU A 316 12.00 -9.80 -16.25
N LEU A 317 11.33 -8.71 -15.88
CA LEU A 317 11.67 -7.93 -14.68
C LEU A 317 11.45 -8.76 -13.42
N VAL A 318 10.30 -9.43 -13.28
CA VAL A 318 9.98 -10.27 -12.13
C VAL A 318 10.96 -11.43 -12.00
N ASP A 319 11.32 -12.11 -13.10
CA ASP A 319 12.27 -13.21 -13.10
C ASP A 319 13.69 -12.76 -12.72
N HIS A 320 14.06 -11.53 -13.06
CA HIS A 320 15.33 -10.94 -12.64
C HIS A 320 15.33 -10.56 -11.15
N LEU A 321 14.27 -9.88 -10.69
CA LEU A 321 14.20 -9.39 -9.30
C LEU A 321 13.98 -10.52 -8.29
N PHE A 322 13.21 -11.52 -8.67
CA PHE A 322 12.83 -12.66 -7.84
C PHE A 322 13.14 -13.99 -8.58
N PRO A 323 14.43 -14.30 -8.78
CA PRO A 323 14.80 -15.54 -9.44
C PRO A 323 14.23 -16.74 -8.67
N SER A 324 13.73 -17.73 -9.42
CA SER A 324 13.34 -19.01 -8.83
C SER A 324 14.59 -19.68 -8.27
N ASP A 325 14.51 -20.21 -7.07
CA ASP A 325 15.59 -21.04 -6.52
C ASP A 325 15.85 -22.20 -7.47
N SER A 326 17.09 -22.28 -7.97
CA SER A 326 17.59 -23.37 -8.83
C SER A 326 17.91 -24.61 -8.04
#